data_ef8eec776e1bbaf5042249adec250e4a
#
_entry.id   ef8eec776e1bbaf5042249adec250e4a
#
_cell.length_a   1.000
_cell.length_b   1.000
_cell.length_c   1.000
_cell.angle_alpha   90.00
_cell.angle_beta   90.00
_cell.angle_gamma   90.00
#
_symmetry.space_group_name_H-M   'P 1'
#
loop_
_entity.id
_entity.type
_entity.pdbx_description
1 polymer ?
#
loop_
_entity_poly.entity_id
_entity_poly.type
_entity_poly.pdbx_seq_one_letter_code
_entity_poly.pdbx_strand_id
1 'polypeptide(L)'
;PISMQLPEKVIESHYDYNKIIPWFPRKASKFIGKEYIISESEKAIIFALLAWMLKDDLVAKEMNFDLNKGILLSGPIGCGKTTLFKILRSCNFPVSKYGIVSTRHIVSEFMREGYEILEKYSNGIPYNNHQKPKCLCFDDLGTETSSKYFGNDCNVMAEILLTRYDLFKEKGL
;
A
#
# COMPACT_ATOMS: atom_id res chain seq x y z
N PRO A 1 5.10 -2.30 16.77
CA PRO A 1 5.83 -2.63 15.55
C PRO A 1 6.27 -4.09 15.64
N ILE A 2 5.77 -4.91 14.71
CA ILE A 2 6.22 -6.30 14.59
C ILE A 2 7.62 -6.20 13.99
N SER A 3 8.66 -6.64 14.71
CA SER A 3 9.99 -6.82 14.13
C SER A 3 9.90 -8.01 13.18
N MET A 4 9.76 -7.76 11.90
CA MET A 4 9.85 -8.81 10.89
C MET A 4 11.29 -9.28 10.82
N GLN A 5 11.52 -10.55 11.11
CA GLN A 5 12.79 -11.23 10.88
C GLN A 5 12.64 -12.13 9.64
N LEU A 6 13.72 -12.25 8.89
CA LEU A 6 13.77 -13.27 7.84
C LEU A 6 13.65 -14.65 8.49
N PRO A 7 12.87 -15.55 7.93
CA PRO A 7 12.76 -16.90 8.45
C PRO A 7 14.11 -17.63 8.34
N GLU A 8 14.50 -18.29 9.43
CA GLU A 8 15.76 -19.06 9.52
C GLU A 8 15.73 -20.37 8.70
N LYS A 9 14.53 -20.79 8.26
CA LYS A 9 14.31 -22.03 7.51
C LYS A 9 13.96 -21.73 6.06
N VAL A 10 14.23 -22.69 5.19
CA VAL A 10 13.72 -22.69 3.80
C VAL A 10 12.20 -22.71 3.87
N ILE A 11 11.57 -21.60 3.48
CA ILE A 11 10.11 -21.50 3.43
C ILE A 11 9.63 -22.19 2.15
N GLU A 12 8.63 -23.06 2.27
CA GLU A 12 7.85 -23.49 1.11
C GLU A 12 7.19 -22.28 0.47
N SER A 13 7.25 -22.18 -0.84
CA SER A 13 6.77 -21.04 -1.60
C SER A 13 6.34 -21.46 -2.99
N HIS A 14 5.33 -20.78 -3.51
CA HIS A 14 4.92 -20.91 -4.91
C HIS A 14 5.90 -20.24 -5.89
N TYR A 15 6.86 -19.45 -5.39
CA TYR A 15 7.77 -18.65 -6.18
C TYR A 15 9.23 -18.88 -5.78
N ASP A 16 10.12 -18.77 -6.76
CA ASP A 16 11.57 -18.90 -6.53
C ASP A 16 12.17 -17.59 -6.02
N TYR A 17 12.16 -17.40 -4.71
CA TYR A 17 12.71 -16.21 -4.07
C TYR A 17 14.23 -16.08 -4.22
N ASN A 18 14.97 -17.17 -4.50
CA ASN A 18 16.38 -17.09 -4.82
C ASN A 18 16.64 -16.34 -6.13
N LYS A 19 15.64 -16.26 -7.01
CA LYS A 19 15.69 -15.44 -8.22
C LYS A 19 15.08 -14.06 -8.03
N ILE A 20 13.96 -13.97 -7.30
CA ILE A 20 13.22 -12.71 -7.11
C ILE A 20 14.03 -11.72 -6.28
N ILE A 21 14.64 -12.15 -5.17
CA ILE A 21 15.39 -11.26 -4.28
C ILE A 21 16.57 -10.58 -4.98
N PRO A 22 17.45 -11.28 -5.74
CA PRO A 22 18.52 -10.62 -6.50
C PRO A 22 18.03 -9.83 -7.73
N TRP A 23 16.86 -10.18 -8.27
CA TRP A 23 16.26 -9.46 -9.40
C TRP A 23 15.69 -8.10 -8.98
N PHE A 24 15.08 -8.00 -7.79
CA PHE A 24 14.40 -6.80 -7.35
C PHE A 24 15.29 -5.54 -7.30
N PRO A 25 16.52 -5.56 -6.72
CA PRO A 25 17.40 -4.39 -6.75
C PRO A 25 17.76 -3.94 -8.16
N ARG A 26 17.94 -4.86 -9.10
CA ARG A 26 18.23 -4.53 -10.51
C ARG A 26 17.04 -3.81 -11.15
N LYS A 27 15.82 -4.28 -10.89
CA LYS A 27 14.58 -3.64 -11.34
C LYS A 27 14.42 -2.26 -10.70
N ALA A 28 14.68 -2.14 -9.41
CA ALA A 28 14.64 -0.90 -8.66
C ALA A 28 15.64 0.13 -9.20
N SER A 29 16.91 -0.28 -9.41
CA SER A 29 17.97 0.56 -9.97
C SER A 29 17.59 1.11 -11.35
N LYS A 30 17.04 0.25 -12.21
CA LYS A 30 16.57 0.68 -13.53
C LYS A 30 15.41 1.69 -13.43
N PHE A 31 14.52 1.52 -12.46
CA PHE A 31 13.38 2.42 -12.26
C PHE A 31 13.80 3.79 -11.74
N ILE A 32 14.72 3.84 -10.76
CA ILE A 32 15.15 5.11 -10.14
C ILE A 32 16.32 5.80 -10.84
N GLY A 33 16.96 5.14 -11.82
CA GLY A 33 18.10 5.67 -12.56
C GLY A 33 19.43 5.72 -11.79
N LYS A 34 19.51 5.03 -10.64
CA LYS A 34 20.72 4.91 -9.82
C LYS A 34 20.75 3.55 -9.12
N GLU A 35 21.91 3.17 -8.61
CA GLU A 35 22.04 1.91 -7.87
C GLU A 35 21.10 1.87 -6.66
N TYR A 36 20.39 0.75 -6.51
CA TYR A 36 19.54 0.44 -5.37
C TYR A 36 20.07 -0.81 -4.67
N ILE A 37 20.48 -0.64 -3.43
CA ILE A 37 21.00 -1.70 -2.59
C ILE A 37 20.01 -1.93 -1.44
N ILE A 38 19.65 -3.19 -1.21
CA ILE A 38 18.82 -3.58 -0.07
C ILE A 38 19.75 -3.71 1.15
N SER A 39 19.53 -2.87 2.16
CA SER A 39 20.25 -3.01 3.44
C SER A 39 19.77 -4.25 4.22
N GLU A 40 20.58 -4.76 5.14
CA GLU A 40 20.19 -5.91 5.98
C GLU A 40 18.89 -5.67 6.73
N SER A 41 18.68 -4.45 7.24
CA SER A 41 17.45 -4.07 7.95
C SER A 41 16.20 -4.01 7.07
N GLU A 42 16.36 -3.85 5.75
CA GLU A 42 15.25 -3.79 4.80
C GLU A 42 14.87 -5.16 4.20
N LYS A 43 15.77 -6.14 4.27
CA LYS A 43 15.57 -7.45 3.62
C LYS A 43 14.25 -8.10 4.02
N ALA A 44 13.95 -8.16 5.32
CA ALA A 44 12.74 -8.80 5.81
C ALA A 44 11.47 -8.06 5.34
N ILE A 45 11.50 -6.72 5.34
CA ILE A 45 10.39 -5.87 4.89
C ILE A 45 10.16 -6.08 3.39
N ILE A 46 11.22 -6.04 2.59
CA ILE A 46 11.14 -6.22 1.13
C ILE A 46 10.65 -7.63 0.80
N PHE A 47 11.15 -8.66 1.50
CA PHE A 47 10.70 -10.03 1.33
C PHE A 47 9.19 -10.16 1.60
N ALA A 48 8.69 -9.63 2.73
CA ALA A 48 7.28 -9.65 3.07
C ALA A 48 6.42 -8.87 2.06
N LEU A 49 6.89 -7.71 1.60
CA LEU A 49 6.20 -6.91 0.58
C LEU A 49 6.12 -7.66 -0.76
N LEU A 50 7.20 -8.33 -1.18
CA LEU A 50 7.21 -9.14 -2.40
C LEU A 50 6.25 -10.32 -2.28
N ALA A 51 6.24 -11.02 -1.15
CA ALA A 51 5.31 -12.12 -0.88
C ALA A 51 3.84 -11.65 -0.91
N TRP A 52 3.55 -10.51 -0.30
CA TRP A 52 2.22 -9.91 -0.34
C TRP A 52 1.80 -9.51 -1.76
N MET A 53 2.71 -8.90 -2.53
CA MET A 53 2.47 -8.50 -3.92
C MET A 53 2.24 -9.69 -4.86
N LEU A 54 2.89 -10.81 -4.58
CA LEU A 54 2.76 -12.07 -5.32
C LEU A 54 1.55 -12.91 -4.87
N LYS A 55 0.92 -12.55 -3.74
CA LYS A 55 -0.14 -13.34 -3.10
C LYS A 55 0.33 -14.76 -2.72
N ASP A 56 1.56 -14.87 -2.21
CA ASP A 56 2.13 -16.13 -1.77
C ASP A 56 1.60 -16.49 -0.37
N ASP A 57 0.62 -17.37 -0.32
CA ASP A 57 -0.07 -17.77 0.91
C ASP A 57 0.80 -18.64 1.83
N LEU A 58 1.72 -19.43 1.27
CA LEU A 58 2.66 -20.23 2.06
C LEU A 58 3.60 -19.32 2.86
N VAL A 59 4.19 -18.34 2.19
CA VAL A 59 5.04 -17.34 2.86
C VAL A 59 4.25 -16.48 3.83
N ALA A 60 3.03 -16.07 3.47
CA ALA A 60 2.18 -15.26 4.33
C ALA A 60 1.85 -16.00 5.64
N LYS A 61 1.55 -17.30 5.56
CA LYS A 61 1.30 -18.16 6.72
C LYS A 61 2.53 -18.28 7.62
N GLU A 62 3.70 -18.52 7.04
CA GLU A 62 4.96 -18.64 7.80
C GLU A 62 5.36 -17.33 8.48
N MET A 63 5.21 -16.21 7.78
CA MET A 63 5.51 -14.87 8.31
C MET A 63 4.36 -14.25 9.12
N ASN A 64 3.25 -14.99 9.31
CA ASN A 64 2.09 -14.58 10.09
C ASN A 64 1.49 -13.23 9.68
N PHE A 65 1.25 -13.05 8.37
CA PHE A 65 0.50 -11.91 7.87
C PHE A 65 -0.66 -12.32 6.96
N ASP A 66 -1.69 -11.50 6.91
CA ASP A 66 -2.93 -11.77 6.16
C ASP A 66 -2.89 -11.08 4.79
N LEU A 67 -2.96 -11.87 3.71
CA LEU A 67 -2.96 -11.38 2.33
C LEU A 67 -4.21 -10.55 1.95
N ASN A 68 -5.29 -10.66 2.73
CA ASN A 68 -6.52 -9.91 2.49
C ASN A 68 -6.49 -8.53 3.14
N LYS A 69 -5.54 -8.29 4.05
CA LYS A 69 -5.37 -6.98 4.70
C LYS A 69 -4.48 -6.05 3.89
N GLY A 70 -4.71 -4.75 4.03
CA GLY A 70 -3.81 -3.73 3.50
C GLY A 70 -2.47 -3.68 4.22
N ILE A 71 -1.51 -3.01 3.62
CA ILE A 71 -0.17 -2.79 4.19
C ILE A 71 -0.08 -1.38 4.75
N LEU A 72 0.44 -1.24 5.95
CA LEU A 72 0.92 0.02 6.51
C LEU A 72 2.44 -0.01 6.60
N LEU A 73 3.11 0.80 5.76
CA LEU A 73 4.55 0.99 5.81
C LEU A 73 4.88 2.27 6.58
N SER A 74 5.45 2.13 7.77
CA SER A 74 5.86 3.24 8.63
C SER A 74 7.38 3.38 8.68
N GLY A 75 7.86 4.60 8.88
CA GLY A 75 9.29 4.89 9.00
C GLY A 75 9.59 6.39 8.82
N PRO A 76 10.85 6.82 9.04
CA PRO A 76 11.24 8.23 8.98
C PRO A 76 10.93 8.89 7.64
N ILE A 77 10.86 10.22 7.65
CA ILE A 77 10.75 11.01 6.42
C ILE A 77 12.00 10.81 5.58
N GLY A 78 11.82 10.62 4.26
CA GLY A 78 12.95 10.46 3.34
C GLY A 78 13.55 9.05 3.23
N CYS A 79 13.08 8.05 4.01
CA CYS A 79 13.58 6.68 3.95
C CYS A 79 13.13 5.86 2.71
N GLY A 80 12.49 6.49 1.73
CA GLY A 80 12.18 5.84 0.45
C GLY A 80 10.87 5.07 0.36
N LYS A 81 9.94 5.19 1.33
CA LYS A 81 8.64 4.48 1.34
C LYS A 81 7.84 4.65 0.04
N THR A 82 7.63 5.88 -0.38
CA THR A 82 6.92 6.22 -1.62
C THR A 82 7.63 5.64 -2.85
N THR A 83 8.96 5.74 -2.88
CA THR A 83 9.78 5.21 -3.97
C THR A 83 9.65 3.69 -4.05
N LEU A 84 9.65 3.00 -2.91
CA LEU A 84 9.48 1.56 -2.84
C LEU A 84 8.13 1.12 -3.42
N PHE A 85 7.02 1.79 -3.05
CA PHE A 85 5.70 1.49 -3.64
C PHE A 85 5.64 1.81 -5.15
N LYS A 86 6.30 2.86 -5.62
CA LYS A 86 6.40 3.13 -7.06
C LYS A 86 7.17 2.05 -7.81
N ILE A 87 8.26 1.53 -7.23
CA ILE A 87 9.03 0.40 -7.79
C ILE A 87 8.16 -0.86 -7.84
N LEU A 88 7.53 -1.24 -6.72
CA LEU A 88 6.66 -2.41 -6.63
C LEU A 88 5.52 -2.34 -7.65
N ARG A 89 4.89 -1.18 -7.82
CA ARG A 89 3.87 -0.95 -8.85
C ARG A 89 4.39 -1.21 -10.27
N SER A 90 5.66 -0.91 -10.54
CA SER A 90 6.28 -1.12 -11.85
C SER A 90 6.64 -2.59 -12.15
N CYS A 91 6.50 -3.50 -11.18
CA CYS A 91 6.93 -4.90 -11.30
C CYS A 91 5.91 -5.82 -11.98
N ASN A 92 4.69 -5.35 -12.28
CA ASN A 92 3.61 -6.17 -12.86
C ASN A 92 3.22 -7.42 -12.05
N PHE A 93 3.34 -7.36 -10.74
CA PHE A 93 2.84 -8.42 -9.85
C PHE A 93 1.30 -8.47 -9.83
N PRO A 94 0.66 -9.55 -9.35
CA PRO A 94 -0.80 -9.65 -9.27
C PRO A 94 -1.47 -8.46 -8.59
N VAL A 95 -0.85 -7.89 -7.55
CA VAL A 95 -1.37 -6.74 -6.78
C VAL A 95 -0.78 -5.38 -7.22
N SER A 96 -0.01 -5.32 -8.30
CA SER A 96 0.66 -4.07 -8.71
C SER A 96 -0.27 -2.99 -9.31
N LYS A 97 -1.53 -3.31 -9.59
CA LYS A 97 -2.51 -2.38 -10.19
C LYS A 97 -3.19 -1.52 -9.13
N TYR A 98 -2.45 -0.64 -8.47
CA TYR A 98 -3.00 0.33 -7.53
C TYR A 98 -2.64 1.77 -7.90
N GLY A 99 -3.51 2.71 -7.52
CA GLY A 99 -3.21 4.14 -7.60
C GLY A 99 -2.34 4.57 -6.42
N ILE A 100 -1.46 5.53 -6.62
CA ILE A 100 -0.74 6.21 -5.52
C ILE A 100 -1.29 7.62 -5.47
N VAL A 101 -1.78 8.03 -4.31
CA VAL A 101 -2.38 9.35 -4.09
C VAL A 101 -1.91 9.92 -2.76
N SER A 102 -1.50 11.19 -2.77
CA SER A 102 -1.13 11.89 -1.54
C SER A 102 -2.36 12.23 -0.72
N THR A 103 -2.32 11.98 0.58
CA THR A 103 -3.41 12.33 1.50
C THR A 103 -3.68 13.83 1.51
N ARG A 104 -2.65 14.67 1.39
CA ARG A 104 -2.80 16.12 1.25
C ARG A 104 -3.58 16.53 -0.01
N HIS A 105 -3.40 15.78 -1.11
CA HIS A 105 -4.17 16.03 -2.34
C HIS A 105 -5.65 15.70 -2.12
N ILE A 106 -5.95 14.57 -1.48
CA ILE A 106 -7.33 14.18 -1.15
C ILE A 106 -8.00 15.23 -0.28
N VAL A 107 -7.31 15.72 0.76
CA VAL A 107 -7.83 16.77 1.64
C VAL A 107 -8.06 18.07 0.87
N SER A 108 -7.16 18.44 -0.04
CA SER A 108 -7.34 19.61 -0.89
C SER A 108 -8.54 19.48 -1.86
N GLU A 109 -8.77 18.29 -2.42
CA GLU A 109 -9.97 18.01 -3.21
C GLU A 109 -11.24 18.11 -2.34
N PHE A 110 -11.22 17.54 -1.13
CA PHE A 110 -12.35 17.61 -0.20
C PHE A 110 -12.73 19.06 0.15
N MET A 111 -11.74 19.93 0.36
CA MET A 111 -12.01 21.35 0.63
C MET A 111 -12.70 22.06 -0.55
N ARG A 112 -12.54 21.59 -1.76
CA ARG A 112 -13.17 22.18 -2.97
C ARG A 112 -14.52 21.54 -3.30
N GLU A 113 -14.62 20.22 -3.17
CA GLU A 113 -15.71 19.41 -3.72
C GLU A 113 -16.58 18.76 -2.62
N GLY A 114 -16.12 18.78 -1.36
CA GLY A 114 -16.89 18.29 -0.22
C GLY A 114 -17.01 16.77 -0.14
N TYR A 115 -18.15 16.31 0.36
CA TYR A 115 -18.38 14.90 0.71
C TYR A 115 -18.31 13.91 -0.46
N GLU A 116 -18.46 14.36 -1.69
CA GLU A 116 -18.29 13.49 -2.89
C GLU A 116 -16.90 12.88 -2.97
N ILE A 117 -15.89 13.57 -2.41
CA ILE A 117 -14.52 13.08 -2.35
C ILE A 117 -14.38 11.90 -1.39
N LEU A 118 -15.12 11.89 -0.27
CA LEU A 118 -15.16 10.74 0.63
C LEU A 118 -15.68 9.50 -0.11
N GLU A 119 -16.77 9.63 -0.86
CA GLU A 119 -17.31 8.54 -1.67
C GLU A 119 -16.33 8.08 -2.74
N LYS A 120 -15.74 9.02 -3.50
CA LYS A 120 -14.76 8.74 -4.56
C LYS A 120 -13.61 7.86 -4.08
N TYR A 121 -13.05 8.18 -2.89
CA TYR A 121 -11.89 7.47 -2.35
C TYR A 121 -12.26 6.28 -1.46
N SER A 122 -13.49 6.18 -0.97
CA SER A 122 -13.99 5.04 -0.20
C SER A 122 -14.60 3.98 -1.11
N ASN A 123 -15.71 4.30 -1.75
CA ASN A 123 -16.55 3.38 -2.53
C ASN A 123 -16.13 3.29 -4.01
N GLY A 124 -15.37 4.27 -4.49
CA GLY A 124 -15.05 4.43 -5.90
C GLY A 124 -16.11 5.23 -6.66
N ILE A 125 -15.73 5.69 -7.86
CA ILE A 125 -16.64 6.41 -8.75
C ILE A 125 -17.61 5.40 -9.39
N PRO A 126 -18.92 5.66 -9.42
CA PRO A 126 -19.87 4.81 -10.12
C PRO A 126 -19.52 4.71 -11.60
N TYR A 127 -19.32 3.50 -12.09
CA TYR A 127 -19.16 3.23 -13.51
C TYR A 127 -20.10 2.07 -13.90
N ASN A 128 -21.07 2.33 -14.78
CA ASN A 128 -22.06 1.36 -15.26
C ASN A 128 -22.79 0.59 -14.13
N ASN A 129 -23.30 1.30 -13.10
CA ASN A 129 -24.00 0.74 -11.94
C ASN A 129 -23.16 -0.21 -11.04
N HIS A 130 -21.85 -0.29 -11.25
CA HIS A 130 -20.96 -1.06 -10.40
C HIS A 130 -19.96 -0.13 -9.73
N GLN A 131 -20.19 0.17 -8.45
CA GLN A 131 -19.21 0.83 -7.59
C GLN A 131 -18.24 -0.25 -7.06
N LYS A 132 -16.98 -0.16 -7.43
CA LYS A 132 -15.91 -0.96 -6.80
C LYS A 132 -14.82 -0.03 -6.30
N PRO A 133 -14.43 -0.16 -5.02
CA PRO A 133 -13.29 0.58 -4.51
C PRO A 133 -12.04 0.20 -5.29
N LYS A 134 -11.29 1.20 -5.74
CA LYS A 134 -9.98 0.97 -6.37
C LYS A 134 -8.95 0.63 -5.30
N CYS A 135 -8.03 -0.26 -5.61
CA CYS A 135 -6.84 -0.45 -4.78
C CYS A 135 -5.99 0.83 -4.82
N LEU A 136 -5.72 1.41 -3.65
CA LEU A 136 -5.02 2.69 -3.50
C LEU A 136 -3.90 2.56 -2.48
N CYS A 137 -2.79 3.21 -2.76
CA CYS A 137 -1.73 3.52 -1.81
C CYS A 137 -1.90 4.99 -1.39
N PHE A 138 -2.28 5.23 -0.15
CA PHE A 138 -2.35 6.56 0.44
C PHE A 138 -0.94 6.96 0.92
N ASP A 139 -0.36 7.94 0.25
CA ASP A 139 0.99 8.42 0.53
C ASP A 139 0.97 9.59 1.51
N ASP A 140 1.96 9.61 2.41
CA ASP A 140 2.13 10.62 3.45
C ASP A 140 0.93 10.69 4.44
N LEU A 141 0.36 9.54 4.80
CA LEU A 141 -0.73 9.47 5.77
C LEU A 141 -0.29 10.06 7.12
N GLY A 142 -1.12 10.94 7.69
CA GLY A 142 -0.87 11.65 8.94
C GLY A 142 -0.12 12.98 8.77
N THR A 143 0.17 13.40 7.53
CA THR A 143 0.74 14.74 7.24
C THR A 143 -0.33 15.76 6.84
N GLU A 144 -1.56 15.29 6.65
CA GLU A 144 -2.72 16.13 6.39
C GLU A 144 -3.13 16.93 7.62
N THR A 145 -3.47 18.19 7.42
CA THR A 145 -4.09 19.02 8.46
C THR A 145 -5.57 18.69 8.59
N SER A 146 -6.12 18.78 9.81
CA SER A 146 -7.57 18.72 10.00
C SER A 146 -8.25 19.78 9.12
N SER A 147 -9.27 19.37 8.39
CA SER A 147 -9.96 20.25 7.44
C SER A 147 -11.35 20.64 7.96
N LYS A 148 -11.72 21.89 7.74
CA LYS A 148 -13.08 22.36 7.98
C LYS A 148 -13.83 22.47 6.66
N TYR A 149 -15.01 21.86 6.60
CA TYR A 149 -15.92 22.04 5.49
C TYR A 149 -17.23 22.60 6.02
N PHE A 150 -17.60 23.81 5.59
CA PHE A 150 -18.73 24.59 6.09
C PHE A 150 -18.79 24.70 7.63
N GLY A 151 -17.63 24.87 8.28
CA GLY A 151 -17.54 25.04 9.74
C GLY A 151 -17.45 23.75 10.55
N ASN A 152 -17.63 22.58 9.94
CA ASN A 152 -17.50 21.28 10.59
C ASN A 152 -16.10 20.72 10.43
N ASP A 153 -15.50 20.30 11.54
CA ASP A 153 -14.21 19.58 11.53
C ASP A 153 -14.42 18.17 10.96
N CYS A 154 -13.64 17.80 9.94
CA CYS A 154 -13.69 16.49 9.34
C CYS A 154 -12.26 15.90 9.25
N ASN A 155 -12.07 14.71 9.78
CA ASN A 155 -10.89 13.93 9.53
C ASN A 155 -11.10 13.08 8.26
N VAL A 156 -10.84 13.70 7.11
CA VAL A 156 -11.08 13.13 5.77
C VAL A 156 -10.49 11.73 5.61
N MET A 157 -9.23 11.54 6.04
CA MET A 157 -8.58 10.24 5.88
C MET A 157 -9.13 9.18 6.81
N ALA A 158 -9.51 9.56 8.05
CA ALA A 158 -10.17 8.62 8.96
C ALA A 158 -11.51 8.14 8.39
N GLU A 159 -12.34 9.03 7.87
CA GLU A 159 -13.62 8.68 7.25
C GLU A 159 -13.44 7.73 6.05
N ILE A 160 -12.49 8.03 5.17
CA ILE A 160 -12.18 7.18 4.02
C ILE A 160 -11.71 5.79 4.49
N LEU A 161 -10.80 5.71 5.46
CA LEU A 161 -10.24 4.44 5.93
C LEU A 161 -11.29 3.60 6.68
N LEU A 162 -12.13 4.22 7.52
CA LEU A 162 -13.21 3.55 8.22
C LEU A 162 -14.24 2.99 7.23
N THR A 163 -14.69 3.79 6.27
CA THR A 163 -15.64 3.33 5.24
C THR A 163 -15.06 2.15 4.43
N ARG A 164 -13.77 2.20 4.06
CA ARG A 164 -13.11 1.08 3.38
C ARG A 164 -13.01 -0.18 4.25
N TYR A 165 -12.78 0.00 5.55
CA TYR A 165 -12.75 -1.11 6.49
C TYR A 165 -14.13 -1.78 6.63
N ASP A 166 -15.19 -0.99 6.70
CA ASP A 166 -16.57 -1.50 6.76
C ASP A 166 -16.93 -2.27 5.47
N LEU A 167 -16.58 -1.74 4.30
CA LEU A 167 -16.74 -2.44 3.03
C LEU A 167 -15.96 -3.76 2.98
N PHE A 168 -14.76 -3.79 3.54
CA PHE A 168 -13.98 -5.03 3.64
C PHE A 168 -14.70 -6.06 4.53
N LYS A 169 -15.22 -5.64 5.68
CA LYS A 169 -15.96 -6.54 6.60
C LYS A 169 -17.26 -7.07 6.01
N GLU A 170 -17.99 -6.23 5.30
CA GLU A 170 -19.30 -6.59 4.76
C GLU A 170 -19.23 -7.37 3.45
N LYS A 171 -18.31 -7.03 2.58
CA LYS A 171 -18.26 -7.51 1.18
C LYS A 171 -16.95 -8.21 0.81
N GLY A 172 -15.97 -8.26 1.71
CA GLY A 172 -14.64 -8.80 1.41
C GLY A 172 -13.86 -7.99 0.35
N LEU A 173 -14.14 -6.69 0.25
CA LEU A 173 -13.62 -5.79 -0.80
C LEU A 173 -12.40 -5.02 -0.34
#